data_f145f930172aca05a4f02cc24ad8c0e6
#
_entry.id   f145f930172aca05a4f02cc24ad8c0e6
#
_cell.length_a   1.000
_cell.length_b   1.000
_cell.length_c   1.000
_cell.angle_alpha   90.00
_cell.angle_beta   90.00
_cell.angle_gamma   90.00
#
_symmetry.space_group_name_H-M   'P 1'
#
loop_
_entity.id
_entity.type
_entity.pdbx_description
1 polymer ?
#
loop_
_entity_poly.entity_id
_entity_poly.type
_entity_poly.pdbx_seq_one_letter_code
_entity_poly.pdbx_strand_id
1 'polypeptide(L)'
;MHHMAFEMFARDARGELVNSPAWVVFDRRYRKRNVVLTLLPVQPDPAWLMKADTLDALARTAGIDPVGLTATVERWNRLCSEGFDRDFGRGSTEYDRHHGDHGEALPNLGTIAEPPFYALPIQVSPVGTKGGPEIDATGRVVRMDKTAIPGLYAAGNVASRVLGPAIYGAGVTIASAVTFAYLGARHAADRAR
;
A
#
# COMPACT_ATOMS: atom_id res chain seq x y z
N MET A 1 -5.98 -0.51 1.65
CA MET A 1 -4.61 -0.85 1.16
C MET A 1 -4.27 -2.34 1.32
N HIS A 2 -4.63 -3.01 2.43
CA HIS A 2 -4.31 -4.45 2.62
C HIS A 2 -4.99 -5.36 1.60
N HIS A 3 -6.26 -5.13 1.28
CA HIS A 3 -7.00 -5.95 0.31
C HIS A 3 -6.35 -5.92 -1.08
N MET A 4 -5.86 -4.77 -1.54
CA MET A 4 -5.21 -4.66 -2.85
C MET A 4 -4.00 -5.60 -3.00
N ALA A 5 -3.15 -5.72 -1.97
CA ALA A 5 -2.01 -6.62 -2.03
C ALA A 5 -2.43 -8.10 -2.12
N PHE A 6 -3.49 -8.50 -1.41
CA PHE A 6 -4.03 -9.86 -1.51
C PHE A 6 -4.64 -10.13 -2.88
N GLU A 7 -5.40 -9.18 -3.42
CA GLU A 7 -5.98 -9.30 -4.75
C GLU A 7 -4.92 -9.40 -5.87
N MET A 8 -3.78 -8.75 -5.70
CA MET A 8 -2.65 -8.87 -6.65
C MET A 8 -2.01 -10.27 -6.65
N PHE A 9 -2.23 -11.08 -5.61
CA PHE A 9 -1.80 -12.48 -5.56
C PHE A 9 -2.92 -13.46 -5.92
N ALA A 10 -4.12 -12.96 -6.26
CA ALA A 10 -5.22 -13.82 -6.68
C ALA A 10 -4.83 -14.60 -7.94
N ARG A 11 -5.18 -15.88 -7.96
CA ARG A 11 -4.88 -16.80 -9.06
C ARG A 11 -6.16 -17.37 -9.65
N ASP A 12 -6.14 -17.58 -10.94
CA ASP A 12 -7.21 -18.31 -11.64
C ASP A 12 -7.11 -19.83 -11.42
N ALA A 13 -8.01 -20.57 -12.05
CA ALA A 13 -8.02 -22.04 -11.99
C ALA A 13 -6.77 -22.71 -12.61
N ARG A 14 -5.97 -21.96 -13.38
CA ARG A 14 -4.70 -22.43 -13.98
C ARG A 14 -3.50 -22.07 -13.12
N GLY A 15 -3.72 -21.33 -12.01
CA GLY A 15 -2.65 -20.84 -11.14
C GLY A 15 -1.98 -19.55 -11.60
N GLU A 16 -2.49 -18.90 -12.66
CA GLU A 16 -1.96 -17.65 -13.17
C GLU A 16 -2.46 -16.46 -12.34
N LEU A 17 -1.60 -15.46 -12.16
CA LEU A 17 -1.96 -14.22 -11.46
C LEU A 17 -2.94 -13.39 -12.29
N VAL A 18 -4.17 -13.20 -11.81
CA VAL A 18 -5.23 -12.51 -12.54
C VAL A 18 -5.11 -10.98 -12.50
N ASN A 19 -4.41 -10.43 -11.50
CA ASN A 19 -4.26 -8.99 -11.29
C ASN A 19 -2.78 -8.54 -11.35
N SER A 20 -1.94 -9.22 -12.12
CA SER A 20 -0.54 -8.86 -12.32
C SER A 20 -0.17 -8.90 -13.80
N PRO A 21 0.28 -7.77 -14.38
CA PRO A 21 0.44 -6.47 -13.73
C PRO A 21 -0.89 -5.78 -13.41
N ALA A 22 -0.93 -5.02 -12.31
CA ALA A 22 -1.98 -4.05 -12.05
C ALA A 22 -1.51 -2.66 -12.51
N TRP A 23 -2.44 -1.73 -12.70
CA TRP A 23 -2.13 -0.41 -13.24
C TRP A 23 -2.73 0.70 -12.40
N VAL A 24 -1.98 1.77 -12.16
CA VAL A 24 -2.52 3.05 -11.71
C VAL A 24 -2.76 3.90 -12.94
N VAL A 25 -4.00 4.33 -13.15
CA VAL A 25 -4.38 5.24 -14.23
C VAL A 25 -4.81 6.57 -13.62
N PHE A 26 -4.33 7.66 -14.17
CA PHE A 26 -4.66 9.01 -13.74
C PHE A 26 -4.60 9.99 -14.93
N ASP A 27 -5.09 11.20 -14.73
CA ASP A 27 -5.15 12.21 -15.75
C ASP A 27 -4.16 13.37 -15.50
N ARG A 28 -4.15 14.35 -16.43
CA ARG A 28 -3.32 15.56 -16.36
C ARG A 28 -3.57 16.35 -15.08
N ARG A 29 -4.82 16.45 -14.63
CA ARG A 29 -5.17 17.21 -13.43
C ARG A 29 -4.49 16.66 -12.20
N TYR A 30 -4.58 15.33 -12.01
CA TYR A 30 -3.89 14.63 -10.92
C TYR A 30 -2.36 14.80 -11.04
N ARG A 31 -1.80 14.61 -12.24
CA ARG A 31 -0.35 14.73 -12.49
C ARG A 31 0.21 16.12 -12.14
N LYS A 32 -0.54 17.18 -12.40
CA LYS A 32 -0.11 18.56 -12.14
C LYS A 32 -0.24 18.99 -10.69
N ARG A 33 -0.96 18.25 -9.88
CA ARG A 33 -1.23 18.62 -8.48
C ARG A 33 -0.51 17.71 -7.49
N ASN A 34 -0.29 16.47 -7.86
CA ASN A 34 0.19 15.46 -6.94
C ASN A 34 1.59 14.96 -7.30
N VAL A 35 2.33 14.54 -6.28
CA VAL A 35 3.58 13.82 -6.46
C VAL A 35 3.27 12.41 -6.94
N VAL A 36 3.85 12.01 -8.06
CA VAL A 36 3.71 10.66 -8.62
C VAL A 36 5.04 9.92 -8.46
N LEU A 37 5.12 8.99 -7.54
CA LEU A 37 6.38 8.37 -7.10
C LEU A 37 7.36 9.45 -6.60
N THR A 38 8.41 9.72 -7.38
CA THR A 38 9.41 10.76 -7.10
C THR A 38 9.25 12.00 -7.98
N LEU A 39 8.24 12.02 -8.87
CA LEU A 39 8.00 13.14 -9.79
C LEU A 39 7.18 14.24 -9.13
N LEU A 40 7.77 15.41 -8.99
CA LEU A 40 7.05 16.59 -8.56
C LEU A 40 6.11 17.10 -9.67
N PRO A 41 5.02 17.80 -9.33
CA PRO A 41 4.04 18.34 -10.30
C PRO A 41 4.64 19.21 -11.41
N VAL A 42 5.72 19.95 -11.11
CA VAL A 42 6.38 20.89 -12.03
C VAL A 42 7.44 20.23 -12.93
N GLN A 43 7.78 18.99 -12.68
CA GLN A 43 8.80 18.28 -13.45
C GLN A 43 8.23 17.78 -14.79
N PRO A 44 9.06 17.75 -15.86
CA PRO A 44 8.66 17.16 -17.13
C PRO A 44 8.39 15.65 -16.96
N ASP A 45 7.51 15.12 -17.81
CA ASP A 45 7.21 13.70 -17.83
C ASP A 45 8.41 12.90 -18.36
N PRO A 46 8.95 11.95 -17.62
CA PRO A 46 10.05 11.11 -18.09
C PRO A 46 9.54 10.07 -19.10
N ALA A 47 10.46 9.52 -19.91
CA ALA A 47 10.12 8.58 -20.96
C ALA A 47 9.48 7.27 -20.45
N TRP A 48 9.72 6.88 -19.20
CA TRP A 48 9.13 5.68 -18.61
C TRP A 48 7.66 5.86 -18.17
N LEU A 49 7.17 7.11 -18.06
CA LEU A 49 5.78 7.38 -17.72
C LEU A 49 4.92 7.27 -18.97
N MET A 50 4.14 6.21 -19.05
CA MET A 50 3.24 6.01 -20.18
C MET A 50 2.17 7.09 -20.19
N LYS A 51 1.95 7.70 -21.36
CA LYS A 51 0.93 8.73 -21.55
C LYS A 51 0.33 8.68 -22.95
N ALA A 52 -0.92 9.07 -23.04
CA ALA A 52 -1.64 9.22 -24.31
C ALA A 52 -2.80 10.22 -24.17
N ASP A 53 -3.26 10.76 -25.30
CA ASP A 53 -4.35 11.74 -25.31
C ASP A 53 -5.75 11.09 -25.19
N THR A 54 -5.84 9.78 -25.35
CA THR A 54 -7.07 9.02 -25.16
C THR A 54 -6.84 7.78 -24.30
N LEU A 55 -7.90 7.33 -23.62
CA LEU A 55 -7.85 6.08 -22.81
C LEU A 55 -7.59 4.85 -23.70
N ASP A 56 -8.14 4.81 -24.90
CA ASP A 56 -7.92 3.72 -25.87
C ASP A 56 -6.43 3.63 -26.26
N ALA A 57 -5.82 4.75 -26.63
CA ALA A 57 -4.41 4.79 -26.98
C ALA A 57 -3.50 4.43 -25.79
N LEU A 58 -3.84 4.92 -24.59
CA LEU A 58 -3.13 4.56 -23.37
C LEU A 58 -3.21 3.07 -23.08
N ALA A 59 -4.41 2.49 -23.19
CA ALA A 59 -4.63 1.07 -22.95
C ALA A 59 -3.80 0.20 -23.91
N ARG A 60 -3.80 0.52 -25.21
CA ARG A 60 -2.99 -0.19 -26.21
C ARG A 60 -1.49 -0.11 -25.89
N THR A 61 -1.01 1.08 -25.51
CA THR A 61 0.41 1.27 -25.15
C THR A 61 0.79 0.47 -23.90
N ALA A 62 -0.11 0.39 -22.92
CA ALA A 62 0.11 -0.31 -21.67
C ALA A 62 -0.21 -1.82 -21.71
N GLY A 63 -0.76 -2.32 -22.83
CA GLY A 63 -1.21 -3.73 -22.94
C GLY A 63 -2.45 -4.03 -22.08
N ILE A 64 -3.28 -3.02 -21.83
CA ILE A 64 -4.57 -3.13 -21.12
C ILE A 64 -5.70 -3.30 -22.15
N ASP A 65 -6.76 -4.03 -21.80
CA ASP A 65 -7.96 -4.07 -22.63
C ASP A 65 -8.60 -2.66 -22.74
N PRO A 66 -8.65 -2.07 -23.95
CA PRO A 66 -9.17 -0.71 -24.14
C PRO A 66 -10.65 -0.56 -23.76
N VAL A 67 -11.47 -1.58 -24.02
CA VAL A 67 -12.89 -1.58 -23.69
C VAL A 67 -13.08 -1.63 -22.17
N GLY A 68 -12.38 -2.53 -21.53
CA GLY A 68 -12.39 -2.67 -20.06
C GLY A 68 -11.89 -1.43 -19.35
N LEU A 69 -10.81 -0.81 -19.82
CA LEU A 69 -10.28 0.43 -19.22
C LEU A 69 -11.30 1.57 -19.35
N THR A 70 -11.86 1.78 -20.54
CA THR A 70 -12.83 2.84 -20.78
C THR A 70 -14.07 2.65 -19.89
N ALA A 71 -14.64 1.47 -19.86
CA ALA A 71 -15.79 1.16 -19.01
C ALA A 71 -15.50 1.37 -17.51
N THR A 72 -14.29 1.01 -17.07
CA THR A 72 -13.85 1.21 -15.68
C THR A 72 -13.74 2.70 -15.33
N VAL A 73 -13.14 3.51 -16.21
CA VAL A 73 -13.01 4.96 -15.98
C VAL A 73 -14.38 5.64 -16.03
N GLU A 74 -15.26 5.28 -16.95
CA GLU A 74 -16.63 5.80 -17.00
C GLU A 74 -17.41 5.47 -15.71
N ARG A 75 -17.31 4.22 -15.24
CA ARG A 75 -17.90 3.81 -13.97
C ARG A 75 -17.34 4.62 -12.81
N TRP A 76 -16.03 4.75 -12.74
CA TRP A 76 -15.36 5.55 -11.72
C TRP A 76 -15.84 7.01 -11.73
N ASN A 77 -15.91 7.64 -12.89
CA ASN A 77 -16.34 9.02 -13.03
C ASN A 77 -17.81 9.21 -12.59
N ARG A 78 -18.68 8.21 -12.84
CA ARG A 78 -20.05 8.22 -12.31
C ARG A 78 -20.05 8.16 -10.77
N LEU A 79 -19.27 7.26 -10.15
CA LEU A 79 -19.17 7.19 -8.70
C LEU A 79 -18.65 8.50 -8.09
N CYS A 80 -17.68 9.15 -8.75
CA CYS A 80 -17.22 10.48 -8.33
C CYS A 80 -18.35 11.52 -8.40
N SER A 81 -19.16 11.52 -9.44
CA SER A 81 -20.29 12.46 -9.57
C SER A 81 -21.42 12.19 -8.57
N GLU A 82 -21.61 10.93 -8.16
CA GLU A 82 -22.56 10.52 -7.13
C GLU A 82 -22.05 10.84 -5.71
N GLY A 83 -20.75 11.13 -5.56
CA GLY A 83 -20.12 11.46 -4.30
C GLY A 83 -19.87 10.27 -3.36
N PHE A 84 -20.00 9.04 -3.86
CA PHE A 84 -19.83 7.83 -3.07
C PHE A 84 -19.29 6.65 -3.91
N ASP A 85 -18.22 6.03 -3.46
CA ASP A 85 -17.68 4.80 -4.05
C ASP A 85 -18.41 3.56 -3.51
N ARG A 86 -19.33 3.01 -4.31
CA ARG A 86 -20.10 1.82 -3.94
C ARG A 86 -19.29 0.52 -4.06
N ASP A 87 -18.17 0.55 -4.78
CA ASP A 87 -17.36 -0.64 -5.03
C ASP A 87 -16.43 -0.95 -3.86
N PHE A 88 -15.80 0.09 -3.30
CA PHE A 88 -14.78 -0.08 -2.26
C PHE A 88 -14.94 0.87 -1.07
N GLY A 89 -15.92 1.75 -1.07
CA GLY A 89 -16.17 2.70 0.02
C GLY A 89 -15.03 3.69 0.24
N ARG A 90 -14.29 4.10 -0.81
CA ARG A 90 -13.18 5.05 -0.69
C ARG A 90 -13.66 6.36 -0.07
N GLY A 91 -12.92 6.86 0.90
CA GLY A 91 -13.26 8.09 1.60
C GLY A 91 -14.26 7.91 2.75
N SER A 92 -14.69 6.67 3.06
CA SER A 92 -15.61 6.40 4.16
C SER A 92 -14.96 6.53 5.53
N THR A 93 -13.64 6.41 5.63
CA THR A 93 -12.90 6.51 6.90
C THR A 93 -12.12 7.82 7.01
N GLU A 94 -11.83 8.26 8.25
CA GLU A 94 -10.95 9.41 8.50
C GLU A 94 -9.55 9.17 7.92
N TYR A 95 -9.06 7.94 7.98
CA TYR A 95 -7.77 7.56 7.43
C TYR A 95 -7.73 7.79 5.92
N ASP A 96 -8.76 7.37 5.18
CA ASP A 96 -8.85 7.58 3.73
C ASP A 96 -8.87 9.07 3.41
N ARG A 97 -9.72 9.84 4.10
CA ARG A 97 -9.83 11.29 3.88
C ARG A 97 -8.53 12.02 4.15
N HIS A 98 -7.82 11.65 5.22
CA HIS A 98 -6.53 12.24 5.56
C HIS A 98 -5.46 11.99 4.48
N HIS A 99 -5.49 10.83 3.82
CA HIS A 99 -4.53 10.46 2.77
C HIS A 99 -5.01 10.72 1.34
N GLY A 100 -6.17 11.32 1.19
CA GLY A 100 -6.74 11.68 -0.11
C GLY A 100 -6.12 12.93 -0.73
N ASP A 101 -6.57 13.28 -1.93
CA ASP A 101 -6.20 14.51 -2.62
C ASP A 101 -7.01 15.70 -2.08
N HIS A 102 -6.42 16.47 -1.19
CA HIS A 102 -7.06 17.64 -0.57
C HIS A 102 -7.36 18.80 -1.54
N GLY A 103 -6.95 18.70 -2.80
CA GLY A 103 -7.37 19.60 -3.86
C GLY A 103 -8.71 19.24 -4.50
N GLU A 104 -9.30 18.09 -4.13
CA GLU A 104 -10.63 17.68 -4.53
C GLU A 104 -11.65 18.01 -3.45
N ALA A 105 -12.90 18.28 -3.86
CA ALA A 105 -14.02 18.47 -2.92
C ALA A 105 -14.27 17.22 -2.07
N LEU A 106 -14.05 16.06 -2.66
CA LEU A 106 -14.05 14.75 -2.00
C LEU A 106 -12.65 14.14 -2.18
N PRO A 107 -11.79 14.16 -1.15
CA PRO A 107 -10.36 13.83 -1.29
C PRO A 107 -10.01 12.47 -1.90
N ASN A 108 -10.95 11.53 -1.92
CA ASN A 108 -10.74 10.18 -2.44
C ASN A 108 -11.50 9.91 -3.76
N LEU A 109 -12.23 10.90 -4.30
CA LEU A 109 -13.13 10.75 -5.45
C LEU A 109 -12.85 11.81 -6.52
N GLY A 110 -11.68 11.75 -7.14
CA GLY A 110 -11.32 12.59 -8.27
C GLY A 110 -11.63 11.92 -9.61
N THR A 111 -12.31 12.63 -10.52
CA THR A 111 -12.58 12.10 -11.87
C THR A 111 -11.30 11.97 -12.69
N ILE A 112 -11.30 11.05 -13.65
CA ILE A 112 -10.25 10.86 -14.67
C ILE A 112 -10.85 11.33 -16.00
N ALA A 113 -10.63 12.60 -16.38
CA ALA A 113 -11.31 13.24 -17.50
C ALA A 113 -10.43 14.13 -18.37
N GLU A 114 -9.29 14.59 -17.89
CA GLU A 114 -8.44 15.56 -18.58
C GLU A 114 -7.20 14.95 -19.24
N PRO A 115 -7.14 14.89 -20.59
CA PRO A 115 -5.95 14.39 -21.27
C PRO A 115 -4.74 15.32 -21.07
N PRO A 116 -3.48 14.81 -21.20
CA PRO A 116 -3.19 13.41 -21.42
C PRO A 116 -3.48 12.54 -20.20
N PHE A 117 -3.79 11.28 -20.47
CA PHE A 117 -3.95 10.22 -19.48
C PHE A 117 -2.63 9.49 -19.29
N TYR A 118 -2.41 8.97 -18.11
CA TYR A 118 -1.17 8.32 -17.71
C TYR A 118 -1.43 6.94 -17.14
N ALA A 119 -0.46 6.03 -17.31
CA ALA A 119 -0.49 4.71 -16.69
C ALA A 119 0.88 4.34 -16.11
N LEU A 120 0.83 3.71 -14.92
CA LEU A 120 1.99 3.14 -14.25
C LEU A 120 1.71 1.69 -13.86
N PRO A 121 2.59 0.75 -14.19
CA PRO A 121 2.47 -0.61 -13.68
C PRO A 121 2.75 -0.65 -12.19
N ILE A 122 1.94 -1.41 -11.45
CA ILE A 122 2.13 -1.68 -10.02
C ILE A 122 2.54 -3.13 -9.85
N GLN A 123 3.56 -3.34 -9.03
CA GLN A 123 3.98 -4.65 -8.58
C GLN A 123 3.98 -4.71 -7.06
N VAL A 124 3.68 -5.87 -6.51
CA VAL A 124 3.80 -6.10 -5.07
C VAL A 124 5.28 -6.23 -4.74
N SER A 125 5.71 -5.43 -3.77
CA SER A 125 7.05 -5.52 -3.22
C SER A 125 6.97 -5.48 -1.69
N PRO A 126 7.73 -6.34 -0.97
CA PRO A 126 7.78 -6.27 0.48
C PRO A 126 8.56 -5.04 0.93
N VAL A 127 8.03 -4.30 1.87
CA VAL A 127 8.76 -3.22 2.58
C VAL A 127 9.77 -3.82 3.56
N GLY A 128 9.51 -5.05 3.99
CA GLY A 128 10.36 -5.82 4.88
C GLY A 128 9.69 -7.12 5.30
N THR A 129 10.48 -8.05 5.80
CA THR A 129 9.98 -9.31 6.35
C THR A 129 9.57 -9.13 7.80
N LYS A 130 8.54 -9.83 8.21
CA LYS A 130 8.11 -9.93 9.60
C LYS A 130 8.04 -11.40 9.97
N GLY A 131 8.81 -11.79 10.95
CA GLY A 131 8.85 -13.16 11.44
C GLY A 131 10.15 -13.43 12.16
N GLY A 132 10.17 -14.47 12.95
CA GLY A 132 11.32 -14.84 13.77
C GLY A 132 10.89 -15.52 15.05
N PRO A 133 11.77 -15.61 16.06
CA PRO A 133 11.44 -16.22 17.32
C PRO A 133 10.32 -15.47 18.04
N GLU A 134 9.47 -16.22 18.72
CA GLU A 134 8.46 -15.63 19.60
C GLU A 134 9.13 -14.98 20.80
N ILE A 135 8.58 -13.86 21.25
CA ILE A 135 9.08 -13.11 22.40
C ILE A 135 7.99 -12.94 23.46
N ASP A 136 8.41 -12.82 24.71
CA ASP A 136 7.53 -12.42 25.81
C ASP A 136 7.39 -10.91 25.94
N ALA A 137 6.62 -10.46 26.93
CA ALA A 137 6.36 -9.03 27.17
C ALA A 137 7.62 -8.21 27.49
N THR A 138 8.74 -8.84 27.82
CA THR A 138 10.03 -8.20 28.09
C THR A 138 11.03 -8.34 26.95
N GLY A 139 10.60 -8.84 25.79
CA GLY A 139 11.43 -9.00 24.60
C GLY A 139 12.37 -10.21 24.66
N ARG A 140 12.25 -11.10 25.66
CA ARG A 140 13.02 -12.34 25.70
C ARG A 140 12.46 -13.33 24.68
N VAL A 141 13.35 -14.02 23.99
CA VAL A 141 12.96 -15.12 23.11
C VAL A 141 12.47 -16.29 23.95
N VAL A 142 11.32 -16.87 23.55
CA VAL A 142 10.75 -18.05 24.21
C VAL A 142 10.80 -19.27 23.30
N ARG A 143 10.91 -20.45 23.94
CA ARG A 143 10.80 -21.75 23.29
C ARG A 143 9.34 -22.07 22.97
N MET A 144 9.10 -23.18 22.31
CA MET A 144 7.75 -23.65 22.00
C MET A 144 6.92 -23.95 23.26
N ASP A 145 7.56 -24.37 24.34
CA ASP A 145 6.96 -24.58 25.66
C ASP A 145 6.72 -23.28 26.45
N LYS A 146 6.97 -22.13 25.82
CA LYS A 146 6.87 -20.78 26.41
C LYS A 146 7.91 -20.45 27.48
N THR A 147 8.90 -21.29 27.68
CA THR A 147 10.02 -20.95 28.58
C THR A 147 10.99 -19.99 27.90
N ALA A 148 11.46 -18.97 28.63
CA ALA A 148 12.40 -18.01 28.07
C ALA A 148 13.80 -18.63 27.88
N ILE A 149 14.47 -18.27 26.79
CA ILE A 149 15.87 -18.62 26.56
C ILE A 149 16.74 -17.58 27.31
N PRO A 150 17.53 -17.97 28.30
CA PRO A 150 18.34 -17.04 29.08
C PRO A 150 19.31 -16.24 28.19
N GLY A 151 19.33 -14.91 28.35
CA GLY A 151 20.27 -14.04 27.66
C GLY A 151 19.93 -13.73 26.20
N LEU A 152 18.83 -14.30 25.65
CA LEU A 152 18.42 -14.08 24.25
C LEU A 152 17.20 -13.16 24.18
N TYR A 153 17.35 -12.06 23.43
CA TYR A 153 16.32 -11.06 23.20
C TYR A 153 16.14 -10.81 21.71
N ALA A 154 14.92 -10.43 21.29
CA ALA A 154 14.63 -10.01 19.92
C ALA A 154 13.61 -8.89 19.90
N ALA A 155 13.73 -7.98 18.93
CA ALA A 155 12.81 -6.86 18.72
C ALA A 155 12.68 -6.51 17.24
N GLY A 156 11.62 -5.81 16.89
CA GLY A 156 11.37 -5.37 15.51
C GLY A 156 10.99 -6.50 14.57
N ASN A 157 11.38 -6.37 13.31
CA ASN A 157 10.98 -7.30 12.24
C ASN A 157 11.55 -8.72 12.40
N VAL A 158 12.61 -8.89 13.17
CA VAL A 158 13.21 -10.21 13.47
C VAL A 158 12.50 -10.96 14.58
N ALA A 159 11.60 -10.29 15.33
CA ALA A 159 10.77 -10.92 16.33
C ALA A 159 9.46 -11.39 15.72
N SER A 160 8.92 -12.48 16.26
CA SER A 160 7.59 -12.97 15.87
C SER A 160 6.52 -11.91 16.17
N ARG A 161 5.46 -11.99 15.42
CA ARG A 161 4.30 -11.10 15.34
C ARG A 161 3.72 -10.67 16.68
N VAL A 162 4.24 -9.62 17.27
CA VAL A 162 3.61 -9.00 18.45
C VAL A 162 2.23 -8.43 18.10
N LEU A 163 2.07 -7.96 16.86
CA LEU A 163 0.86 -7.29 16.38
C LEU A 163 0.07 -8.11 15.35
N GLY A 164 0.36 -9.40 15.19
CA GLY A 164 -0.32 -10.25 14.21
C GLY A 164 0.07 -9.97 12.74
N PRO A 165 -0.66 -10.52 11.76
CA PRO A 165 -0.30 -10.45 10.34
C PRO A 165 -0.60 -9.11 9.68
N ALA A 166 -1.39 -8.24 10.29
CA ALA A 166 -1.84 -6.99 9.70
C ALA A 166 -0.82 -5.85 9.87
N ILE A 167 -0.89 -4.85 8.99
CA ILE A 167 -0.23 -3.56 9.16
C ILE A 167 -1.28 -2.59 9.69
N TYR A 168 -1.07 -2.05 10.88
CA TYR A 168 -2.06 -1.20 11.56
C TYR A 168 -1.89 0.30 11.23
N GLY A 169 -0.92 0.65 10.41
CA GLY A 169 -0.67 2.04 9.99
C GLY A 169 0.82 2.39 9.94
N ALA A 170 1.09 3.63 9.53
CA ALA A 170 2.45 4.17 9.49
C ALA A 170 3.05 4.23 10.90
N GLY A 171 4.35 3.94 11.02
CA GLY A 171 5.08 4.01 12.28
C GLY A 171 4.99 2.77 13.18
N VAL A 172 4.01 1.90 12.99
CA VAL A 172 3.79 0.71 13.84
C VAL A 172 5.02 -0.22 13.90
N THR A 173 5.70 -0.41 12.78
CA THR A 173 6.90 -1.26 12.71
C THR A 173 8.03 -0.68 13.57
N ILE A 174 8.25 0.63 13.47
CA ILE A 174 9.26 1.34 14.26
C ILE A 174 8.86 1.37 15.74
N ALA A 175 7.60 1.69 16.04
CA ALA A 175 7.11 1.72 17.43
C ALA A 175 7.27 0.37 18.12
N SER A 176 6.87 -0.72 17.46
CA SER A 176 7.08 -2.08 17.99
C SER A 176 8.56 -2.40 18.21
N ALA A 177 9.42 -2.06 17.26
CA ALA A 177 10.87 -2.29 17.38
C ALA A 177 11.46 -1.55 18.59
N VAL A 178 11.18 -0.26 18.71
CA VAL A 178 11.69 0.58 19.82
C VAL A 178 11.17 0.10 21.18
N THR A 179 9.87 -0.20 21.28
CA THR A 179 9.25 -0.66 22.52
C THR A 179 9.91 -1.93 23.04
N PHE A 180 10.00 -2.97 22.22
CA PHE A 180 10.56 -4.25 22.67
C PHE A 180 12.09 -4.22 22.79
N ALA A 181 12.81 -3.40 22.02
CA ALA A 181 14.23 -3.17 22.23
C ALA A 181 14.49 -2.49 23.58
N TYR A 182 13.69 -1.48 23.93
CA TYR A 182 13.79 -0.80 25.23
C TYR A 182 13.49 -1.74 26.40
N LEU A 183 12.38 -2.49 26.33
CA LEU A 183 11.98 -3.43 27.37
C LEU A 183 13.02 -4.55 27.55
N GLY A 184 13.55 -5.09 26.46
CA GLY A 184 14.60 -6.10 26.47
C GLY A 184 15.91 -5.62 27.07
N ALA A 185 16.36 -4.43 26.66
CA ALA A 185 17.58 -3.83 27.21
C ALA A 185 17.45 -3.55 28.71
N ARG A 186 16.33 -3.01 29.15
CA ARG A 186 16.04 -2.75 30.56
C ARG A 186 16.04 -4.05 31.36
N HIS A 187 15.31 -5.08 30.90
CA HIS A 187 15.28 -6.38 31.56
C HIS A 187 16.68 -7.02 31.64
N ALA A 188 17.48 -6.92 30.58
CA ALA A 188 18.87 -7.45 30.59
C ALA A 188 19.74 -6.72 31.60
N ALA A 189 19.65 -5.39 31.69
CA ALA A 189 20.42 -4.59 32.65
C ALA A 189 20.05 -4.91 34.11
N ASP A 190 18.76 -5.11 34.40
CA ASP A 190 18.27 -5.43 35.74
C ASP A 190 18.73 -6.82 36.22
N ARG A 191 19.04 -7.75 35.31
CA ARG A 191 19.57 -9.09 35.62
C ARG A 191 21.08 -9.17 35.70
N ALA A 192 21.77 -8.16 35.25
CA ALA A 192 23.23 -8.07 35.33
C ALA A 192 23.72 -7.47 36.65
N ARG A 193 22.82 -7.00 37.50
CA ARG A 193 23.04 -6.52 38.87
C ARG A 193 22.82 -7.64 39.86
#